data_efecbb2a55dde987f47f0083469c531f
#
_entry.id   efecbb2a55dde987f47f0083469c531f
#
_cell.length_a   1.000
_cell.length_b   1.000
_cell.length_c   1.000
_cell.angle_alpha   90.00
_cell.angle_beta   90.00
_cell.angle_gamma   90.00
#
_symmetry.space_group_name_H-M   'P 1'
#
loop_
_entity.id
_entity.type
_entity.pdbx_description
1 polymer ?
#
loop_
_entity_poly.entity_id
_entity_poly.type
_entity_poly.pdbx_seq_one_letter_code
_entity_poly.pdbx_strand_id
1 'polypeptide(L)'
;MGPVVADTHALIWYLFEPEELSAKAHAALREAEANPGIIYVPSIAIVEVRYLVEKGTITEDVFQRMVNSLLDSSTAPTAVPLDHEICRTLGQIPKIKVPDMPDRIIAATALHLNLPLITRDRKIRASNIQSIW
;
A
#
# COMPACT_ATOMS: atom_id res chain seq x y z
N MET A 1 15.85 -8.55 2.16
CA MET A 1 14.70 -7.70 2.50
C MET A 1 13.48 -8.59 2.68
N GLY A 2 12.59 -8.22 3.55
CA GLY A 2 11.41 -9.01 3.90
C GLY A 2 10.10 -8.38 3.46
N PRO A 3 9.07 -8.42 4.34
CA PRO A 3 7.76 -7.86 4.04
C PRO A 3 7.83 -6.36 3.76
N VAL A 4 6.88 -5.88 3.00
CA VAL A 4 6.73 -4.46 2.67
C VAL A 4 5.27 -4.05 2.84
N VAL A 5 5.02 -2.75 2.87
CA VAL A 5 3.66 -2.19 2.78
C VAL A 5 3.53 -1.58 1.39
N ALA A 6 2.45 -1.88 0.69
CA ALA A 6 2.17 -1.32 -0.62
C ALA A 6 1.07 -0.26 -0.51
N ASP A 7 1.26 0.89 -1.13
CA ASP A 7 0.18 1.85 -1.24
C ASP A 7 -0.81 1.44 -2.34
N THR A 8 -1.87 2.22 -2.51
CA THR A 8 -2.98 1.89 -3.40
C THR A 8 -2.53 1.62 -4.84
N HIS A 9 -1.79 2.54 -5.44
CA HIS A 9 -1.37 2.41 -6.83
C HIS A 9 -0.28 1.35 -6.99
N ALA A 10 0.64 1.24 -6.03
CA ALA A 10 1.68 0.21 -6.09
C ALA A 10 1.05 -1.19 -6.12
N LEU A 11 0.02 -1.43 -5.31
CA LEU A 11 -0.67 -2.71 -5.33
C LEU A 11 -1.37 -2.97 -6.66
N ILE A 12 -2.15 -1.97 -7.15
CA ILE A 12 -2.86 -2.10 -8.42
C ILE A 12 -1.88 -2.41 -9.55
N TRP A 13 -0.80 -1.65 -9.63
CA TRP A 13 0.18 -1.85 -10.68
C TRP A 13 0.88 -3.19 -10.55
N TYR A 14 1.23 -3.61 -9.35
CA TYR A 14 1.87 -4.91 -9.15
C TYR A 14 1.00 -6.08 -9.64
N LEU A 15 -0.30 -6.00 -9.35
CA LEU A 15 -1.22 -7.07 -9.70
C LEU A 15 -1.66 -7.04 -11.18
N PHE A 16 -1.79 -5.85 -11.78
CA PHE A 16 -2.45 -5.70 -13.07
C PHE A 16 -1.63 -4.97 -14.13
N GLU A 17 -0.70 -4.11 -13.74
CA GLU A 17 0.08 -3.27 -14.66
C GLU A 17 1.52 -3.10 -14.16
N PRO A 18 2.29 -4.20 -14.01
CA PRO A 18 3.62 -4.14 -13.39
C PRO A 18 4.61 -3.23 -14.12
N GLU A 19 4.39 -2.94 -15.40
CA GLU A 19 5.22 -2.00 -16.17
C GLU A 19 5.17 -0.56 -15.63
N GLU A 20 4.14 -0.22 -14.85
CA GLU A 20 4.02 1.10 -14.22
C GLU A 20 4.94 1.26 -12.99
N LEU A 21 5.46 0.16 -12.46
CA LEU A 21 6.35 0.18 -11.31
C LEU A 21 7.78 0.54 -11.74
N SER A 22 8.51 1.24 -10.87
CA SER A 22 9.96 1.35 -11.04
C SER A 22 10.60 -0.03 -10.91
N ALA A 23 11.79 -0.20 -11.45
CA ALA A 23 12.54 -1.46 -11.33
C ALA A 23 12.78 -1.81 -9.86
N LYS A 24 13.08 -0.80 -9.04
CA LYS A 24 13.35 -0.97 -7.61
C LYS A 24 12.07 -1.39 -6.86
N ALA A 25 10.95 -0.73 -7.14
CA ALA A 25 9.66 -1.08 -6.51
C ALA A 25 9.22 -2.49 -6.91
N HIS A 26 9.34 -2.84 -8.18
CA HIS A 26 8.98 -4.16 -8.68
C HIS A 26 9.83 -5.24 -8.00
N ALA A 27 11.15 -5.04 -7.90
CA ALA A 27 12.04 -5.98 -7.26
C ALA A 27 11.70 -6.17 -5.78
N ALA A 28 11.40 -5.08 -5.06
CA ALA A 28 11.04 -5.15 -3.64
C ALA A 28 9.74 -5.91 -3.42
N LEU A 29 8.74 -5.71 -4.27
CA LEU A 29 7.47 -6.43 -4.19
C LEU A 29 7.64 -7.91 -4.51
N ARG A 30 8.40 -8.24 -5.53
CA ARG A 30 8.69 -9.64 -5.88
C ARG A 30 9.44 -10.35 -4.77
N GLU A 31 10.41 -9.69 -4.16
CA GLU A 31 11.16 -10.26 -3.04
C GLU A 31 10.27 -10.48 -1.83
N ALA A 32 9.38 -9.52 -1.53
CA ALA A 32 8.43 -9.67 -0.44
C ALA A 32 7.46 -10.83 -0.69
N GLU A 33 7.02 -11.02 -1.94
CA GLU A 33 6.15 -12.12 -2.32
C GLU A 33 6.83 -13.47 -2.14
N ALA A 34 8.13 -13.55 -2.44
CA ALA A 34 8.87 -14.79 -2.36
C ALA A 34 9.26 -15.17 -0.93
N ASN A 35 9.56 -14.19 -0.08
CA ASN A 35 10.11 -14.46 1.25
C ASN A 35 9.88 -13.29 2.21
N PRO A 36 8.98 -13.40 3.19
CA PRO A 36 8.21 -14.57 3.61
C PRO A 36 6.88 -14.77 2.90
N GLY A 37 6.60 -14.04 1.82
CA GLY A 37 5.34 -14.14 1.08
C GLY A 37 4.28 -13.17 1.56
N ILE A 38 4.68 -12.00 2.09
CA ILE A 38 3.75 -11.01 2.66
C ILE A 38 3.97 -9.64 2.05
N ILE A 39 2.92 -9.10 1.44
CA ILE A 39 2.80 -7.71 1.04
C ILE A 39 1.62 -7.15 1.83
N TYR A 40 1.88 -6.26 2.78
CA TYR A 40 0.81 -5.67 3.60
C TYR A 40 0.10 -4.57 2.83
N VAL A 41 -1.23 -4.59 2.88
CA VAL A 41 -2.08 -3.61 2.20
C VAL A 41 -2.95 -2.93 3.25
N PRO A 42 -2.71 -1.64 3.54
CA PRO A 42 -3.58 -0.91 4.48
C PRO A 42 -5.03 -0.93 4.00
N SER A 43 -5.98 -1.21 4.88
CA SER A 43 -7.39 -1.32 4.49
C SER A 43 -7.93 -0.04 3.84
N ILE A 44 -7.38 1.13 4.18
CA ILE A 44 -7.76 2.39 3.53
C ILE A 44 -7.47 2.38 2.02
N ALA A 45 -6.46 1.63 1.59
CA ALA A 45 -6.17 1.48 0.16
C ALA A 45 -7.33 0.78 -0.57
N ILE A 46 -7.98 -0.17 0.10
CA ILE A 46 -9.15 -0.86 -0.47
C ILE A 46 -10.30 0.13 -0.67
N VAL A 47 -10.50 1.03 0.30
CA VAL A 47 -11.49 2.11 0.18
C VAL A 47 -11.16 3.02 -1.00
N GLU A 48 -9.89 3.38 -1.16
CA GLU A 48 -9.47 4.22 -2.29
C GLU A 48 -9.75 3.55 -3.65
N VAL A 49 -9.53 2.24 -3.75
CA VAL A 49 -9.83 1.52 -4.99
C VAL A 49 -11.33 1.54 -5.26
N ARG A 50 -12.17 1.40 -4.23
CA ARG A 50 -13.63 1.52 -4.39
C ARG A 50 -14.00 2.91 -4.93
N TYR A 51 -13.38 3.96 -4.42
CA TYR A 51 -13.60 5.31 -4.94
C TYR A 51 -13.18 5.44 -6.41
N LEU A 52 -12.08 4.80 -6.81
CA LEU A 52 -11.61 4.80 -8.20
C LEU A 52 -12.60 4.05 -9.12
N VAL A 53 -13.22 2.99 -8.63
CA VAL A 53 -14.27 2.27 -9.37
C VAL A 53 -15.49 3.18 -9.59
N GLU A 54 -15.94 3.84 -8.52
CA GLU A 54 -17.11 4.73 -8.60
C GLU A 54 -16.85 5.94 -9.49
N LYS A 55 -15.60 6.37 -9.58
CA LYS A 55 -15.15 7.45 -10.45
C LYS A 55 -15.01 7.00 -11.91
N GLY A 56 -15.02 5.70 -12.17
CA GLY A 56 -14.86 5.16 -13.52
C GLY A 56 -13.42 4.94 -13.97
N THR A 57 -12.46 5.11 -13.07
CA THR A 57 -11.02 4.94 -13.39
C THR A 57 -10.60 3.48 -13.40
N ILE A 58 -11.22 2.67 -12.56
CA ILE A 58 -10.94 1.24 -12.41
C ILE A 58 -12.25 0.48 -12.54
N THR A 59 -12.21 -0.72 -13.16
CA THR A 59 -13.41 -1.53 -13.33
C THR A 59 -13.76 -2.29 -12.04
N GLU A 60 -15.04 -2.66 -11.91
CA GLU A 60 -15.50 -3.50 -10.81
C GLU A 60 -14.78 -4.87 -10.82
N ASP A 61 -14.49 -5.40 -12.02
CA ASP A 61 -13.76 -6.66 -12.15
C ASP A 61 -12.37 -6.60 -11.50
N VAL A 62 -11.64 -5.51 -11.76
CA VAL A 62 -10.31 -5.31 -11.15
C VAL A 62 -10.42 -5.24 -9.64
N PHE A 63 -11.41 -4.54 -9.12
CA PHE A 63 -11.65 -4.46 -7.68
C PHE A 63 -11.91 -5.84 -7.07
N GLN A 64 -12.79 -6.63 -7.69
CA GLN A 64 -13.12 -7.96 -7.19
C GLN A 64 -11.91 -8.90 -7.21
N ARG A 65 -11.09 -8.83 -8.25
CA ARG A 65 -9.87 -9.64 -8.36
C ARG A 65 -8.86 -9.24 -7.29
N MET A 66 -8.74 -7.95 -6.99
CA MET A 66 -7.88 -7.48 -5.91
C MET A 66 -8.38 -8.00 -4.56
N VAL A 67 -9.67 -7.89 -4.28
CA VAL A 67 -10.26 -8.37 -3.02
C VAL A 67 -10.06 -9.89 -2.89
N ASN A 68 -10.27 -10.64 -3.96
CA ASN A 68 -10.05 -12.08 -3.96
C ASN A 68 -8.60 -12.43 -3.60
N SER A 69 -7.65 -11.66 -4.13
CA SER A 69 -6.23 -11.83 -3.79
C SER A 69 -5.99 -11.61 -2.29
N LEU A 70 -6.63 -10.60 -1.70
CA LEU A 70 -6.50 -10.30 -0.27
C LEU A 70 -7.14 -11.37 0.63
N LEU A 71 -8.18 -12.03 0.14
CA LEU A 71 -8.87 -13.10 0.89
C LEU A 71 -8.19 -14.46 0.76
N ASP A 72 -7.35 -14.63 -0.24
CA ASP A 72 -6.66 -15.89 -0.51
C ASP A 72 -5.37 -15.96 0.31
N SER A 73 -5.34 -16.81 1.33
CA SER A 73 -4.18 -16.96 2.22
C SER A 73 -2.94 -17.53 1.52
N SER A 74 -3.08 -18.05 0.29
CA SER A 74 -1.95 -18.57 -0.48
C SER A 74 -1.22 -17.48 -1.29
N THR A 75 -1.79 -16.25 -1.34
CA THR A 75 -1.18 -15.12 -2.03
C THR A 75 -0.54 -14.16 -1.04
N ALA A 76 0.45 -13.37 -1.52
CA ALA A 76 1.21 -12.47 -0.67
C ALA A 76 0.43 -11.24 -0.16
N PRO A 77 -0.46 -10.61 -0.94
CA PRO A 77 -1.20 -9.44 -0.45
C PRO A 77 -2.07 -9.78 0.76
N THR A 78 -1.88 -9.02 1.83
CA THR A 78 -2.54 -9.26 3.13
C THR A 78 -3.07 -7.92 3.64
N ALA A 79 -4.37 -7.85 3.90
CA ALA A 79 -4.98 -6.61 4.40
C ALA A 79 -4.57 -6.33 5.84
N VAL A 80 -4.29 -5.05 6.13
CA VAL A 80 -4.02 -4.57 7.50
C VAL A 80 -5.19 -3.68 7.91
N PRO A 81 -5.98 -4.10 8.90
CA PRO A 81 -7.09 -3.26 9.37
C PRO A 81 -6.59 -1.93 9.95
N LEU A 82 -7.36 -0.88 9.74
CA LEU A 82 -7.12 0.39 10.39
C LEU A 82 -7.63 0.30 11.82
N ASP A 83 -6.73 0.03 12.75
CA ASP A 83 -7.06 -0.08 14.17
C ASP A 83 -6.69 1.22 14.93
N HIS A 84 -6.98 1.26 16.23
CA HIS A 84 -6.71 2.45 17.03
C HIS A 84 -5.21 2.70 17.23
N GLU A 85 -4.38 1.68 17.18
CA GLU A 85 -2.92 1.86 17.30
C GLU A 85 -2.36 2.59 16.08
N ILE A 86 -2.84 2.25 14.88
CA ILE A 86 -2.45 2.98 13.67
C ILE A 86 -2.97 4.42 13.73
N CYS A 87 -4.19 4.61 14.24
CA CYS A 87 -4.74 5.96 14.43
C CYS A 87 -3.86 6.80 15.38
N ARG A 88 -3.32 6.21 16.43
CA ARG A 88 -2.38 6.90 17.32
C ARG A 88 -1.07 7.25 16.60
N THR A 89 -0.54 6.31 15.83
CA THR A 89 0.68 6.50 15.04
C THR A 89 0.54 7.63 14.03
N LEU A 90 -0.68 7.91 13.58
CA LEU A 90 -0.97 9.00 12.66
C LEU A 90 -0.41 10.34 13.15
N GLY A 91 -0.42 10.57 14.46
CA GLY A 91 0.12 11.77 15.07
C GLY A 91 1.63 11.96 14.85
N GLN A 92 2.36 10.91 14.51
CA GLN A 92 3.78 10.98 14.22
C GLN A 92 4.07 11.35 12.76
N ILE A 93 3.05 11.39 11.91
CA ILE A 93 3.18 11.82 10.51
C ILE A 93 2.75 13.27 10.43
N PRO A 94 3.68 14.23 10.20
CA PRO A 94 3.31 15.64 10.15
C PRO A 94 2.28 15.90 9.04
N LYS A 95 1.15 16.48 9.42
CA LYS A 95 0.06 16.78 8.47
C LYS A 95 0.52 17.72 7.35
N ILE A 96 1.43 18.63 7.66
CA ILE A 96 1.96 19.57 6.67
C ILE A 96 2.78 18.84 5.58
N LYS A 97 3.41 17.73 5.92
CA LYS A 97 4.22 16.94 4.97
C LYS A 97 3.35 15.98 4.16
N VAL A 98 2.39 15.35 4.80
CA VAL A 98 1.47 14.38 4.16
C VAL A 98 0.04 14.79 4.52
N PRO A 99 -0.52 15.81 3.83
CA PRO A 99 -1.83 16.38 4.21
C PRO A 99 -3.03 15.53 3.81
N ASP A 100 -2.90 14.71 2.77
CA ASP A 100 -4.00 13.86 2.29
C ASP A 100 -4.28 12.75 3.29
N MET A 101 -5.54 12.60 3.72
CA MET A 101 -5.90 11.67 4.79
C MET A 101 -5.56 10.21 4.45
N PRO A 102 -5.97 9.66 3.29
CA PRO A 102 -5.61 8.28 2.97
C PRO A 102 -4.11 8.05 2.89
N ASP A 103 -3.35 8.95 2.29
CA ASP A 103 -1.90 8.84 2.20
C ASP A 103 -1.25 8.86 3.58
N ARG A 104 -1.76 9.72 4.46
CA ARG A 104 -1.26 9.82 5.83
C ARG A 104 -1.53 8.54 6.62
N ILE A 105 -2.69 7.92 6.42
CA ILE A 105 -3.03 6.63 7.06
C ILE A 105 -2.13 5.51 6.53
N ILE A 106 -1.87 5.48 5.23
CA ILE A 106 -0.96 4.51 4.62
C ILE A 106 0.44 4.65 5.19
N ALA A 107 0.94 5.88 5.27
CA ALA A 107 2.25 6.15 5.87
C ALA A 107 2.30 5.73 7.35
N ALA A 108 1.25 6.00 8.11
CA ALA A 108 1.16 5.61 9.51
C ALA A 108 1.15 4.08 9.67
N THR A 109 0.50 3.38 8.75
CA THR A 109 0.48 1.91 8.77
C THR A 109 1.90 1.35 8.59
N ALA A 110 2.65 1.88 7.62
CA ALA A 110 4.03 1.46 7.39
C ALA A 110 4.91 1.77 8.60
N LEU A 111 4.75 2.95 9.19
CA LEU A 111 5.51 3.34 10.37
C LEU A 111 5.19 2.42 11.55
N HIS A 112 3.91 2.13 11.78
CA HIS A 112 3.48 1.26 12.87
C HIS A 112 4.05 -0.15 12.72
N LEU A 113 4.07 -0.69 11.50
CA LEU A 113 4.64 -2.01 11.22
C LEU A 113 6.17 -1.98 11.14
N ASN A 114 6.77 -0.81 11.12
CA ASN A 114 8.21 -0.62 10.97
C ASN A 114 8.73 -1.30 9.69
N LEU A 115 8.02 -1.09 8.59
CA LEU A 115 8.34 -1.68 7.30
C LEU A 115 8.44 -0.58 6.23
N PRO A 116 9.21 -0.83 5.14
CA PRO A 116 9.26 0.12 4.06
C PRO A 116 7.94 0.17 3.30
N LEU A 117 7.58 1.37 2.85
CA LEU A 117 6.39 1.61 2.05
C LEU A 117 6.77 1.71 0.58
N ILE A 118 6.14 0.90 -0.26
CA ILE A 118 6.29 0.99 -1.70
C ILE A 118 5.32 2.05 -2.19
N THR A 119 5.85 3.20 -2.63
CA THR A 119 5.04 4.34 -3.05
C THR A 119 5.79 5.23 -4.01
N ARG A 120 5.08 5.78 -5.01
CA ARG A 120 5.58 6.81 -5.91
C ARG A 120 5.29 8.22 -5.36
N ASP A 121 4.46 8.34 -4.34
CA ASP A 121 4.03 9.62 -3.81
C ASP A 121 5.21 10.45 -3.29
N ARG A 122 5.42 11.63 -3.89
CA ARG A 122 6.58 12.48 -3.57
C ARG A 122 6.52 13.04 -2.16
N LYS A 123 5.33 13.34 -1.65
CA LYS A 123 5.17 13.90 -0.31
C LYS A 123 5.52 12.87 0.75
N ILE A 124 5.08 11.63 0.56
CA ILE A 124 5.44 10.54 1.46
C ILE A 124 6.94 10.27 1.37
N ARG A 125 7.50 10.21 0.17
CA ARG A 125 8.94 9.93 -0.05
C ARG A 125 9.83 11.02 0.54
N ALA A 126 9.35 12.26 0.59
CA ALA A 126 10.07 13.38 1.19
C ALA A 126 9.90 13.45 2.71
N SER A 127 9.02 12.65 3.29
CA SER A 127 8.81 12.56 4.73
C SER A 127 9.84 11.63 5.36
N ASN A 128 9.75 11.45 6.69
CA ASN A 128 10.66 10.55 7.42
C ASN A 128 10.24 9.08 7.36
N ILE A 129 9.32 8.72 6.46
CA ILE A 129 8.89 7.33 6.26
C ILE A 129 9.89 6.63 5.34
N GLN A 130 10.29 5.42 5.72
CA GLN A 130 11.12 4.59 4.85
C GLN A 130 10.30 4.20 3.62
N SER A 131 10.73 4.58 2.45
CA SER A 131 10.00 4.35 1.21
C SER A 131 10.89 3.80 0.11
N ILE A 132 10.29 3.07 -0.82
CA ILE A 132 10.97 2.48 -1.97
C ILE A 132 10.18 2.86 -3.22
N TRP A 133 10.94 3.37 -4.21
CA TRP A 133 10.43 3.60 -5.55
C TRP A 133 11.56 3.68 -6.56
#